data_6edb3db8b456307e46b1dbf9ca06f873
#
_entry.id   6edb3db8b456307e46b1dbf9ca06f873
#
_cell.length_a   1.000
_cell.length_b   1.000
_cell.length_c   1.000
_cell.angle_alpha   90.00
_cell.angle_beta   90.00
_cell.angle_gamma   90.00
#
_symmetry.space_group_name_H-M   'P 1'
#
loop_
_entity.id
_entity.type
_entity.pdbx_description
1 polymer ?
#
loop_
_entity_poly.entity_id
_entity_poly.type
_entity_poly.pdbx_seq_one_letter_code
_entity_poly.pdbx_strand_id
1 'polypeptide(L)'
;LRSQLESMDPYRFEALIKDLLEAMDYENVEVTKQSGDKGVDVTANFQFGITEIKEVVQVKRHRGNLGRPVLDQLRGVLPLHGALRGTIITIGGFAKGCKDVALFPGAAPITLIDGDKLIELLVKHNVAVKQKKLTLIEIDDSYFLDEPETSLTE
;
A
#
# COMPACT_ATOMS: atom_id res chain seq x y z
N LEU A 1 10.49 7.64 7.02
CA LEU A 1 9.16 7.01 7.05
C LEU A 1 9.22 5.58 7.61
N ARG A 2 10.11 4.69 7.12
CA ARG A 2 10.22 3.29 7.59
C ARG A 2 10.39 3.19 9.11
N SER A 3 11.34 3.91 9.69
CA SER A 3 11.59 3.90 11.13
C SER A 3 10.38 4.37 11.96
N GLN A 4 9.62 5.31 11.43
CA GLN A 4 8.39 5.80 12.06
C GLN A 4 7.28 4.73 12.04
N LEU A 5 7.14 3.99 10.94
CA LEU A 5 6.22 2.87 10.84
C LEU A 5 6.59 1.74 11.82
N GLU A 6 7.89 1.44 11.93
CA GLU A 6 8.40 0.42 12.84
C GLU A 6 8.16 0.74 14.33
N SER A 7 8.20 2.01 14.69
CA SER A 7 7.99 2.48 16.08
C SER A 7 6.55 2.87 16.41
N MET A 8 5.67 2.89 15.39
CA MET A 8 4.28 3.30 15.57
C MET A 8 3.52 2.35 16.49
N ASP A 9 2.61 2.88 17.29
CA ASP A 9 1.66 2.10 18.08
C ASP A 9 0.82 1.17 17.17
N PRO A 10 0.55 -0.09 17.57
CA PRO A 10 -0.19 -1.05 16.75
C PRO A 10 -1.56 -0.55 16.30
N TYR A 11 -2.32 0.07 17.18
CA TYR A 11 -3.66 0.59 16.84
C TYR A 11 -3.59 1.75 15.85
N ARG A 12 -2.59 2.61 16.01
CA ARG A 12 -2.34 3.69 15.07
C ARG A 12 -1.88 3.19 13.72
N PHE A 13 -1.15 2.06 13.70
CA PHE A 13 -0.76 1.44 12.44
C PHE A 13 -1.98 0.86 11.68
N GLU A 14 -2.90 0.21 12.39
CA GLU A 14 -4.17 -0.24 11.79
C GLU A 14 -5.00 0.94 11.27
N ALA A 15 -5.07 2.05 12.00
CA ALA A 15 -5.72 3.27 11.55
C ALA A 15 -5.05 3.87 10.31
N LEU A 16 -3.72 3.84 10.23
CA LEU A 16 -2.96 4.24 9.05
C LEU A 16 -3.32 3.39 7.82
N ILE A 17 -3.47 2.09 8.00
CA ILE A 17 -3.89 1.20 6.91
C ILE A 17 -5.32 1.49 6.46
N LYS A 18 -6.22 1.80 7.41
CA LYS A 18 -7.57 2.29 7.07
C LYS A 18 -7.50 3.55 6.20
N ASP A 19 -6.74 4.56 6.62
CA ASP A 19 -6.58 5.81 5.86
C ASP A 19 -6.01 5.56 4.47
N LEU A 20 -5.07 4.62 4.35
CA LEU A 20 -4.51 4.23 3.06
C LEU A 20 -5.55 3.59 2.14
N LEU A 21 -6.34 2.65 2.66
CA LEU A 21 -7.38 1.99 1.87
C LEU A 21 -8.45 2.98 1.41
N GLU A 22 -8.88 3.90 2.28
CA GLU A 22 -9.80 4.98 1.92
C GLU A 22 -9.21 5.89 0.83
N ALA A 23 -7.92 6.23 0.92
CA ALA A 23 -7.21 7.00 -0.10
C ALA A 23 -7.04 6.23 -1.43
N MET A 24 -7.19 4.92 -1.42
CA MET A 24 -7.19 4.03 -2.58
C MET A 24 -8.60 3.70 -3.10
N ASP A 25 -9.60 4.48 -2.70
CA ASP A 25 -11.00 4.35 -3.11
C ASP A 25 -11.72 3.08 -2.60
N TYR A 26 -11.22 2.46 -1.52
CA TYR A 26 -11.97 1.44 -0.81
C TYR A 26 -13.09 2.08 0.00
N GLU A 27 -14.22 1.40 0.07
CA GLU A 27 -15.42 1.85 0.80
C GLU A 27 -15.66 0.99 2.04
N ASN A 28 -16.43 1.52 2.99
CA ASN A 28 -16.81 0.81 4.22
C ASN A 28 -15.60 0.20 4.94
N VAL A 29 -14.52 0.98 5.03
CA VAL A 29 -13.28 0.53 5.67
C VAL A 29 -13.43 0.57 7.17
N GLU A 30 -13.32 -0.58 7.81
CA GLU A 30 -13.50 -0.74 9.24
C GLU A 30 -12.29 -1.45 9.87
N VAL A 31 -11.77 -0.88 10.96
CA VAL A 31 -10.80 -1.55 11.83
C VAL A 31 -11.58 -2.48 12.76
N THR A 32 -11.24 -3.76 12.74
CA THR A 32 -11.93 -4.76 13.56
C THR A 32 -11.57 -4.61 15.05
N LYS A 33 -12.52 -4.91 15.93
CA LYS A 33 -12.24 -4.96 17.37
C LYS A 33 -11.51 -6.25 17.71
N GLN A 34 -10.44 -6.14 18.50
CA GLN A 34 -9.51 -7.25 18.82
C GLN A 34 -10.14 -8.49 19.51
N SER A 35 -11.37 -8.48 19.88
CA SER A 35 -11.98 -9.49 20.76
C SER A 35 -12.61 -10.69 20.05
N GLY A 36 -12.07 -11.15 18.93
CA GLY A 36 -12.59 -12.37 18.34
C GLY A 36 -12.23 -12.69 16.90
N ASP A 37 -11.78 -11.73 16.13
CA ASP A 37 -11.50 -11.92 14.71
C ASP A 37 -10.04 -12.36 14.51
N LYS A 38 -9.81 -13.65 14.70
CA LYS A 38 -8.50 -14.30 14.61
C LYS A 38 -7.74 -13.93 13.34
N GLY A 39 -6.97 -12.83 13.39
CA GLY A 39 -6.04 -12.42 12.35
C GLY A 39 -6.61 -11.55 11.23
N VAL A 40 -7.77 -10.92 11.42
CA VAL A 40 -8.28 -9.87 10.55
C VAL A 40 -8.26 -8.55 11.31
N ASP A 41 -7.56 -7.56 10.76
CA ASP A 41 -7.37 -6.27 11.42
C ASP A 41 -8.20 -5.17 10.76
N VAL A 42 -8.42 -5.27 9.44
CA VAL A 42 -9.24 -4.31 8.69
C VAL A 42 -10.10 -5.06 7.67
N THR A 43 -11.34 -4.61 7.50
CA THR A 43 -12.23 -5.04 6.43
C THR A 43 -12.57 -3.87 5.54
N ALA A 44 -12.74 -4.11 4.24
CA ALA A 44 -13.06 -3.07 3.27
C ALA A 44 -13.82 -3.64 2.08
N ASN A 45 -14.54 -2.78 1.37
CA ASN A 45 -15.21 -3.12 0.14
C ASN A 45 -14.52 -2.40 -1.03
N PHE A 46 -14.39 -3.08 -2.14
CA PHE A 46 -13.85 -2.53 -3.38
C PHE A 46 -14.86 -2.73 -4.50
N GLN A 47 -15.15 -1.64 -5.23
CA GLN A 47 -16.04 -1.68 -6.39
C GLN A 47 -15.25 -2.02 -7.65
N PHE A 48 -15.56 -3.14 -8.27
CA PHE A 48 -15.01 -3.54 -9.57
C PHE A 48 -16.14 -3.63 -10.61
N GLY A 49 -16.23 -2.62 -11.47
CA GLY A 49 -17.38 -2.49 -12.38
C GLY A 49 -18.69 -2.37 -11.58
N ILE A 50 -19.62 -3.31 -11.81
CA ILE A 50 -20.88 -3.39 -11.08
C ILE A 50 -20.80 -4.31 -9.85
N THR A 51 -19.64 -4.95 -9.61
CA THR A 51 -19.46 -5.94 -8.55
C THR A 51 -18.76 -5.31 -7.36
N GLU A 52 -19.33 -5.47 -6.18
CA GLU A 52 -18.70 -5.13 -4.92
C GLU A 52 -17.99 -6.36 -4.36
N ILE A 53 -16.70 -6.20 -4.07
CA ILE A 53 -15.84 -7.26 -3.53
C ILE A 53 -15.46 -6.87 -2.10
N LYS A 54 -15.72 -7.78 -1.16
CA LYS A 54 -15.24 -7.64 0.21
C LYS A 54 -13.84 -8.20 0.33
N GLU A 55 -12.96 -7.43 0.93
CA GLU A 55 -11.58 -7.76 1.22
C GLU A 55 -11.31 -7.70 2.71
N VAL A 56 -10.51 -8.62 3.21
CA VAL A 56 -10.00 -8.60 4.57
C VAL A 56 -8.50 -8.38 4.56
N VAL A 57 -8.03 -7.58 5.50
CA VAL A 57 -6.63 -7.21 5.61
C VAL A 57 -6.08 -7.63 6.96
N GLN A 58 -4.97 -8.34 6.95
CA GLN A 58 -4.18 -8.67 8.11
C GLN A 58 -2.91 -7.81 8.11
N VAL A 59 -2.62 -7.20 9.24
CA VAL A 59 -1.47 -6.32 9.44
C VAL A 59 -0.46 -7.00 10.36
N LYS A 60 0.78 -7.13 9.91
CA LYS A 60 1.87 -7.74 10.67
C LYS A 60 3.04 -6.77 10.80
N ARG A 61 3.21 -6.20 11.99
CA ARG A 61 4.37 -5.33 12.30
C ARG A 61 5.63 -6.16 12.56
N HIS A 62 5.96 -7.05 11.65
CA HIS A 62 7.11 -7.93 11.74
C HIS A 62 8.24 -7.42 10.84
N ARG A 63 9.45 -7.26 11.39
CA ARG A 63 10.61 -6.75 10.65
C ARG A 63 11.29 -7.80 9.77
N GLY A 64 11.13 -9.07 10.11
CA GLY A 64 11.65 -10.19 9.31
C GLY A 64 10.70 -10.62 8.21
N ASN A 65 10.97 -11.77 7.64
CA ASN A 65 10.14 -12.35 6.58
C ASN A 65 9.02 -13.21 7.17
N LEU A 66 7.79 -12.96 6.72
CA LEU A 66 6.64 -13.80 7.00
C LEU A 66 6.65 -15.03 6.12
N GLY A 67 6.26 -16.17 6.68
CA GLY A 67 6.18 -17.45 5.98
C GLY A 67 4.75 -17.83 5.57
N ARG A 68 4.64 -18.96 4.88
CA ARG A 68 3.37 -19.51 4.39
C ARG A 68 2.25 -19.64 5.44
N PRO A 69 2.52 -20.00 6.71
CA PRO A 69 1.42 -20.17 7.70
C PRO A 69 0.51 -18.96 7.84
N VAL A 70 1.02 -17.74 7.66
CA VAL A 70 0.21 -16.51 7.73
C VAL A 70 -0.81 -16.46 6.58
N LEU A 71 -0.43 -16.90 5.38
CA LEU A 71 -1.32 -16.96 4.22
C LEU A 71 -2.43 -18.00 4.43
N ASP A 72 -2.07 -19.19 4.88
CA ASP A 72 -3.02 -20.26 5.12
C ASP A 72 -4.02 -19.89 6.23
N GLN A 73 -3.56 -19.21 7.29
CA GLN A 73 -4.42 -18.69 8.36
C GLN A 73 -5.42 -17.65 7.82
N LEU A 74 -4.97 -16.70 7.02
CA LEU A 74 -5.85 -15.69 6.45
C LEU A 74 -6.90 -16.33 5.52
N ARG A 75 -6.50 -17.26 4.66
CA ARG A 75 -7.43 -18.01 3.81
C ARG A 75 -8.52 -18.71 4.61
N GLY A 76 -8.16 -19.30 5.73
CA GLY A 76 -9.10 -20.00 6.60
C GLY A 76 -10.20 -19.14 7.18
N VAL A 77 -9.96 -17.83 7.34
CA VAL A 77 -10.95 -16.90 7.92
C VAL A 77 -11.74 -16.11 6.87
N LEU A 78 -11.36 -16.15 5.60
CA LEU A 78 -12.08 -15.43 4.53
C LEU A 78 -13.58 -15.76 4.50
N PRO A 79 -14.01 -17.05 4.54
CA PRO A 79 -15.43 -17.38 4.51
C PRO A 79 -16.21 -16.83 5.71
N LEU A 80 -15.58 -16.72 6.87
CA LEU A 80 -16.20 -16.20 8.10
C LEU A 80 -16.58 -14.71 7.96
N HIS A 81 -15.89 -13.99 7.08
CA HIS A 81 -16.13 -12.57 6.79
C HIS A 81 -16.91 -12.35 5.49
N GLY A 82 -17.33 -13.42 4.80
CA GLY A 82 -17.93 -13.31 3.48
C GLY A 82 -16.99 -12.69 2.42
N ALA A 83 -15.69 -12.83 2.64
CA ALA A 83 -14.67 -12.28 1.76
C ALA A 83 -14.17 -13.33 0.76
N LEU A 84 -13.85 -12.88 -0.46
CA LEU A 84 -13.33 -13.74 -1.52
C LEU A 84 -11.82 -13.61 -1.68
N ARG A 85 -11.22 -12.58 -1.11
CA ARG A 85 -9.79 -12.29 -1.19
C ARG A 85 -9.29 -11.63 0.08
N GLY A 86 -8.00 -11.69 0.30
CA GLY A 86 -7.36 -11.06 1.45
C GLY A 86 -6.04 -10.39 1.07
N THR A 87 -5.60 -9.53 1.96
CA THR A 87 -4.31 -8.84 1.86
C THR A 87 -3.53 -9.00 3.16
N ILE A 88 -2.25 -9.29 3.05
CA ILE A 88 -1.31 -9.24 4.18
C ILE A 88 -0.38 -8.07 3.98
N ILE A 89 -0.34 -7.18 4.96
CA ILE A 89 0.56 -6.02 4.99
C ILE A 89 1.59 -6.21 6.08
N THR A 90 2.86 -6.08 5.76
CA THR A 90 3.96 -6.12 6.73
C THR A 90 4.94 -4.97 6.53
N ILE A 91 5.65 -4.58 7.57
CA ILE A 91 6.77 -3.64 7.48
C ILE A 91 8.09 -4.33 7.08
N GLY A 92 8.17 -5.65 7.23
CA GLY A 92 9.25 -6.48 6.74
C GLY A 92 9.01 -7.01 5.34
N GLY A 93 9.23 -8.29 5.14
CA GLY A 93 9.08 -8.96 3.86
C GLY A 93 8.36 -10.28 3.96
N PHE A 94 8.42 -11.04 2.88
CA PHE A 94 7.86 -12.38 2.78
C PHE A 94 8.95 -13.37 2.41
N ALA A 95 8.89 -14.57 2.97
CA ALA A 95 9.79 -15.66 2.65
C ALA A 95 9.64 -16.08 1.18
N LYS A 96 10.72 -16.64 0.63
CA LYS A 96 10.73 -17.17 -0.73
C LYS A 96 9.62 -18.23 -0.90
N GLY A 97 8.91 -18.16 -2.01
CA GLY A 97 7.78 -19.06 -2.30
C GLY A 97 6.41 -18.58 -1.80
N CYS A 98 6.33 -17.58 -0.91
CA CYS A 98 5.04 -17.03 -0.48
C CYS A 98 4.23 -16.45 -1.65
N LYS A 99 4.88 -15.86 -2.64
CA LYS A 99 4.22 -15.31 -3.84
C LYS A 99 3.50 -16.38 -4.64
N ASP A 100 4.10 -17.56 -4.79
CA ASP A 100 3.51 -18.69 -5.50
C ASP A 100 2.29 -19.22 -4.76
N VAL A 101 2.37 -19.32 -3.42
CA VAL A 101 1.26 -19.74 -2.57
C VAL A 101 0.14 -18.71 -2.55
N ALA A 102 0.48 -17.42 -2.59
CA ALA A 102 -0.49 -16.32 -2.57
C ALA A 102 -1.45 -16.35 -3.78
N LEU A 103 -0.95 -16.73 -4.95
CA LEU A 103 -1.70 -16.79 -6.22
C LEU A 103 -1.93 -18.22 -6.72
N PHE A 104 -1.86 -19.22 -5.84
CA PHE A 104 -2.03 -20.61 -6.21
C PHE A 104 -3.40 -20.86 -6.86
N PRO A 105 -3.47 -21.50 -8.04
CA PRO A 105 -4.73 -21.78 -8.74
C PRO A 105 -5.70 -22.61 -7.86
N GLY A 106 -6.97 -22.21 -7.83
CA GLY A 106 -8.01 -22.88 -7.05
C GLY A 106 -8.08 -22.48 -5.57
N ALA A 107 -7.18 -21.64 -5.10
CA ALA A 107 -7.24 -21.04 -3.77
C ALA A 107 -7.63 -19.55 -3.85
N ALA A 108 -8.24 -19.01 -2.80
CA ALA A 108 -8.54 -17.58 -2.71
C ALA A 108 -7.25 -16.76 -2.82
N PRO A 109 -7.19 -15.72 -3.68
CA PRO A 109 -5.99 -14.93 -3.86
C PRO A 109 -5.67 -14.10 -2.61
N ILE A 110 -4.39 -14.04 -2.27
CA ILE A 110 -3.85 -13.21 -1.20
C ILE A 110 -2.89 -12.19 -1.81
N THR A 111 -3.14 -10.92 -1.59
CA THR A 111 -2.21 -9.85 -1.95
C THR A 111 -1.16 -9.70 -0.87
N LEU A 112 0.11 -9.65 -1.26
CA LEU A 112 1.24 -9.47 -0.35
C LEU A 112 1.82 -8.06 -0.51
N ILE A 113 1.80 -7.29 0.58
CA ILE A 113 2.35 -5.94 0.63
C ILE A 113 3.45 -5.92 1.68
N ASP A 114 4.69 -5.92 1.21
CA ASP A 114 5.87 -5.76 2.06
C ASP A 114 6.12 -4.29 2.44
N GLY A 115 7.14 -4.06 3.26
CA GLY A 115 7.46 -2.71 3.74
C GLY A 115 7.82 -1.73 2.63
N ASP A 116 8.47 -2.16 1.56
CA ASP A 116 8.83 -1.30 0.43
C ASP A 116 7.58 -0.91 -0.36
N LYS A 117 6.72 -1.87 -0.63
CA LYS A 117 5.44 -1.62 -1.32
C LYS A 117 4.50 -0.76 -0.48
N LEU A 118 4.46 -0.98 0.83
CA LEU A 118 3.67 -0.13 1.73
C LEU A 118 4.13 1.33 1.67
N ILE A 119 5.43 1.59 1.74
CA ILE A 119 5.99 2.95 1.64
C ILE A 119 5.65 3.58 0.29
N GLU A 120 5.80 2.84 -0.80
CA GLU A 120 5.42 3.30 -2.15
C GLU A 120 3.94 3.75 -2.20
N LEU A 121 3.03 2.93 -1.66
CA LEU A 121 1.61 3.24 -1.62
C LEU A 121 1.29 4.46 -0.76
N LEU A 122 1.90 4.58 0.42
CA LEU A 122 1.72 5.74 1.31
C LEU A 122 2.16 7.04 0.62
N VAL A 123 3.31 7.03 -0.06
CA VAL A 123 3.80 8.19 -0.81
C VAL A 123 2.89 8.52 -2.00
N LYS A 124 2.50 7.51 -2.77
CA LYS A 124 1.63 7.66 -3.94
C LYS A 124 0.28 8.29 -3.59
N HIS A 125 -0.30 7.88 -2.46
CA HIS A 125 -1.62 8.33 -2.02
C HIS A 125 -1.58 9.48 -1.01
N ASN A 126 -0.38 10.06 -0.75
CA ASN A 126 -0.18 11.17 0.20
C ASN A 126 -0.67 10.86 1.63
N VAL A 127 -0.58 9.61 2.06
CA VAL A 127 -0.90 9.20 3.43
C VAL A 127 0.37 9.23 4.27
N ALA A 128 0.30 9.84 5.45
CA ALA A 128 1.43 10.05 6.38
C ALA A 128 2.62 10.81 5.77
N VAL A 129 2.47 11.46 4.62
CA VAL A 129 3.49 12.29 3.96
C VAL A 129 2.89 13.61 3.50
N LYS A 130 3.73 14.62 3.36
CA LYS A 130 3.38 15.92 2.78
C LYS A 130 4.32 16.23 1.63
N GLN A 131 3.77 16.58 0.49
CA GLN A 131 4.55 17.07 -0.63
C GLN A 131 4.85 18.57 -0.48
N LYS A 132 6.07 18.96 -0.76
CA LYS A 132 6.49 20.37 -0.84
C LYS A 132 6.96 20.65 -2.26
N LYS A 133 6.44 21.72 -2.87
CA LYS A 133 6.95 22.19 -4.14
C LYS A 133 8.15 23.10 -3.85
N LEU A 134 9.26 22.83 -4.53
CA LEU A 134 10.44 23.70 -4.56
C LEU A 134 10.50 24.36 -5.92
N THR A 135 10.69 25.68 -5.93
CA THR A 135 10.98 26.40 -7.16
C THR A 135 12.49 26.51 -7.30
N LEU A 136 13.03 25.91 -8.33
CA LEU A 136 14.40 26.09 -8.74
C LEU A 136 14.47 27.27 -9.72
N ILE A 137 15.39 28.18 -9.49
CA ILE A 137 15.65 29.31 -10.39
C ILE A 137 16.98 29.03 -11.05
N GLU A 138 16.95 28.93 -12.35
CA GLU A 138 18.14 28.77 -13.17
C GLU A 138 18.32 30.01 -14.03
N ILE A 139 19.57 30.34 -14.38
CA ILE A 139 19.87 31.41 -15.34
C ILE A 139 19.48 30.88 -16.71
N ASP A 140 18.72 31.68 -17.43
CA ASP A 140 18.45 31.41 -18.84
C ASP A 140 19.61 31.94 -19.68
N ASP A 141 20.60 31.10 -19.90
CA ASP A 141 21.79 31.46 -20.65
C ASP A 141 21.46 31.90 -22.09
N SER A 142 20.36 31.41 -22.65
CA SER A 142 19.94 31.81 -24.00
C SER A 142 19.55 33.29 -24.10
N TYR A 143 19.13 33.89 -22.99
CA TYR A 143 18.78 35.31 -22.91
C TYR A 143 20.01 36.23 -23.09
N PHE A 144 21.19 35.71 -22.74
CA PHE A 144 22.47 36.49 -22.78
C PHE A 144 23.32 36.18 -24.03
N LEU A 145 22.85 35.29 -24.90
CA LEU A 145 23.50 35.04 -26.18
C LEU A 145 23.10 36.17 -27.15
N ASP A 146 24.09 36.88 -27.68
CA ASP A 146 23.88 37.86 -28.76
C ASP A 146 23.28 37.14 -29.98
N GLU A 147 22.23 37.72 -30.58
CA GLU A 147 21.74 37.24 -31.87
C GLU A 147 22.90 37.37 -32.91
N PRO A 148 23.13 36.32 -33.71
CA PRO A 148 24.14 36.43 -34.75
C PRO A 148 23.74 37.58 -35.69
N GLU A 149 24.62 38.58 -35.84
CA GLU A 149 24.45 39.65 -36.83
C GLU A 149 24.08 39.04 -38.18
N THR A 150 22.86 39.29 -38.60
CA THR A 150 22.42 38.92 -39.94
C THR A 150 23.24 39.83 -40.89
N SER A 151 24.35 39.31 -41.42
CA SER A 151 25.08 39.98 -42.47
C SER A 151 24.15 40.14 -43.66
N LEU A 152 23.64 41.37 -43.83
CA LEU A 152 23.06 41.81 -45.07
C LEU A 152 24.19 41.84 -46.11
N THR A 153 24.30 40.81 -46.90
CA THR A 153 25.02 40.83 -48.15
C THR A 153 24.09 41.42 -49.20
N GLU A 154 24.46 42.61 -49.64
CA GLU A 154 23.93 43.26 -50.84
C GLU A 154 24.07 42.36 -52.08
#